data_ac30910349a7485e5b5c80e7389a0435
#
_entry.id   ac30910349a7485e5b5c80e7389a0435
#
_cell.length_a   1.000
_cell.length_b   1.000
_cell.length_c   1.000
_cell.angle_alpha   90.00
_cell.angle_beta   90.00
_cell.angle_gamma   90.00
#
_symmetry.space_group_name_H-M   'P 1'
#
loop_
_entity.id
_entity.type
_entity.pdbx_description
1 polymer ?
#
loop_
_entity_poly.entity_id
_entity_poly.type
_entity_poly.pdbx_seq_one_letter_code
_entity_poly.pdbx_strand_id
1 'polypeptide(L)'
;MVDMDMKHVGPFRGRPRRAPRSGRTLRTLVCLLLLAMLGTATTASATDTRPPRAVPSGSPSAAADARWGDRRLDEVSFLTTHNAFTNYQDSRWSSVNQSESVRAQLEGGVRGLSLDTHWYERSTWLCVISFGSDCYPSDVYLCHGDCKTFAGVTYALPRQSFHGTMQTVVDFLATHPQEVVTVFLEDYVSAEQLRQSLGRVPGLSDMLFRPDEWGVRQNGWPKVADLVTSGKRLLIFSDRSDREHLGVMYDRSWTVSNFWSLGDLGNDLTCVSRWSDVPLDRQEPGFRRLFTMSHHRNVPTVMTAALDNGAKLRNRIAEQCRPAAGGRDPNFVSVDFHRLSDGSGHTPASIVAELDARR
;
A
#
# COMPACT_ATOMS: atom_id res chain seq x y z
N MET A 1 -31.59 21.26 1.06
CA MET A 1 -32.80 20.90 0.33
C MET A 1 -32.65 21.45 -1.09
N VAL A 2 -31.90 20.73 -1.94
CA VAL A 2 -31.98 20.78 -3.41
C VAL A 2 -31.54 19.41 -3.88
N ASP A 3 -32.52 18.69 -4.35
CA ASP A 3 -32.46 17.38 -4.98
C ASP A 3 -31.88 17.57 -6.40
N MET A 4 -30.84 16.83 -6.79
CA MET A 4 -30.40 16.77 -8.18
C MET A 4 -30.55 15.36 -8.72
N ASP A 5 -31.64 15.24 -9.42
CA ASP A 5 -32.17 14.17 -10.24
C ASP A 5 -31.15 13.64 -11.27
N MET A 6 -30.80 12.36 -11.19
CA MET A 6 -29.98 11.67 -12.20
C MET A 6 -30.86 11.14 -13.30
N LYS A 7 -30.87 11.83 -14.44
CA LYS A 7 -31.59 11.38 -15.65
C LYS A 7 -30.85 10.22 -16.32
N HIS A 8 -31.60 9.15 -16.51
CA HIS A 8 -31.33 7.98 -17.34
C HIS A 8 -30.87 8.34 -18.76
N VAL A 9 -29.75 7.75 -19.19
CA VAL A 9 -29.38 7.65 -20.60
C VAL A 9 -29.66 6.22 -21.06
N GLY A 10 -30.58 6.10 -22.00
CA GLY A 10 -31.07 4.84 -22.57
C GLY A 10 -30.08 4.19 -23.56
N PRO A 11 -30.27 2.91 -23.91
CA PRO A 11 -29.32 2.12 -24.66
C PRO A 11 -29.36 2.35 -26.18
N PHE A 12 -28.18 2.57 -26.75
CA PHE A 12 -27.98 2.57 -28.20
C PHE A 12 -28.09 1.15 -28.76
N ARG A 13 -29.10 0.91 -29.61
CA ARG A 13 -29.23 -0.31 -30.43
C ARG A 13 -28.37 -0.19 -31.69
N GLY A 14 -27.27 -0.92 -31.77
CA GLY A 14 -26.47 -1.15 -32.98
C GLY A 14 -26.77 -2.52 -33.58
N ARG A 15 -27.15 -2.56 -34.88
CA ARG A 15 -27.47 -3.76 -35.65
C ARG A 15 -26.24 -4.61 -35.97
N PRO A 16 -26.35 -5.95 -36.06
CA PRO A 16 -25.22 -6.84 -36.36
C PRO A 16 -24.91 -6.84 -37.87
N ARG A 17 -23.61 -6.72 -38.21
CA ARG A 17 -23.08 -7.01 -39.55
C ARG A 17 -22.52 -8.43 -39.57
N ARG A 18 -22.95 -9.17 -40.60
CA ARG A 18 -22.59 -10.56 -40.90
C ARG A 18 -21.10 -10.69 -41.25
N ALA A 19 -20.49 -11.78 -40.76
CA ALA A 19 -19.19 -12.25 -41.16
C ALA A 19 -19.23 -13.07 -42.44
N PRO A 20 -18.19 -13.12 -43.28
CA PRO A 20 -18.02 -14.15 -44.27
C PRO A 20 -17.22 -15.34 -43.76
N ARG A 21 -17.66 -16.53 -44.15
CA ARG A 21 -17.00 -17.83 -44.00
C ARG A 21 -15.99 -18.04 -45.12
N SER A 22 -14.83 -18.56 -44.81
CA SER A 22 -13.98 -19.52 -45.56
C SER A 22 -12.60 -19.56 -44.90
N GLY A 23 -11.87 -20.61 -44.84
CA GLY A 23 -11.80 -21.90 -45.48
C GLY A 23 -10.73 -22.75 -44.81
N ARG A 24 -10.80 -23.95 -45.10
CA ARG A 24 -10.11 -25.12 -44.56
C ARG A 24 -8.58 -25.15 -44.73
N THR A 25 -7.95 -25.91 -43.80
CA THR A 25 -6.78 -26.81 -43.94
C THR A 25 -5.41 -26.21 -44.15
N LEU A 26 -4.50 -26.48 -43.17
CA LEU A 26 -3.31 -27.31 -43.45
C LEU A 26 -2.74 -27.89 -42.14
N ARG A 27 -2.78 -29.22 -42.05
CA ARG A 27 -1.96 -30.03 -41.14
C ARG A 27 -0.59 -30.19 -41.77
N THR A 28 0.49 -30.10 -41.01
CA THR A 28 1.77 -30.83 -41.17
C THR A 28 2.63 -30.45 -40.00
N LEU A 29 2.83 -31.28 -39.03
CA LEU A 29 3.90 -32.23 -38.77
C LEU A 29 5.30 -31.65 -39.02
N VAL A 30 6.01 -31.28 -37.95
CA VAL A 30 7.47 -31.43 -37.87
C VAL A 30 7.80 -31.93 -36.44
N CYS A 31 8.09 -33.20 -36.34
CA CYS A 31 8.78 -33.85 -35.21
C CYS A 31 10.29 -33.82 -35.46
N LEU A 32 11.04 -33.74 -34.36
CA LEU A 32 12.40 -34.23 -34.15
C LEU A 32 13.59 -33.51 -34.83
N LEU A 33 14.38 -32.85 -33.96
CA LEU A 33 15.81 -33.16 -33.84
C LEU A 33 16.34 -32.58 -32.54
N LEU A 34 16.40 -33.42 -31.50
CA LEU A 34 17.21 -33.23 -30.29
C LEU A 34 18.60 -33.79 -30.61
N LEU A 35 19.62 -32.94 -30.57
CA LEU A 35 20.99 -33.37 -30.43
C LEU A 35 21.61 -32.74 -29.21
N ALA A 36 21.94 -33.58 -28.26
CA ALA A 36 22.61 -33.28 -27.01
C ALA A 36 23.97 -32.65 -27.23
N MET A 37 24.18 -31.49 -26.59
CA MET A 37 25.52 -31.02 -26.26
C MET A 37 25.59 -31.04 -24.72
N LEU A 38 26.20 -32.08 -24.16
CA LEU A 38 26.70 -32.08 -22.80
C LEU A 38 27.87 -31.10 -22.71
N GLY A 39 27.59 -29.89 -22.28
CA GLY A 39 28.61 -28.97 -21.79
C GLY A 39 28.63 -29.06 -20.27
N THR A 40 29.68 -29.66 -19.70
CA THR A 40 29.97 -29.62 -18.28
C THR A 40 30.31 -28.19 -17.85
N ALA A 41 29.30 -27.47 -17.37
CA ALA A 41 29.53 -26.22 -16.68
C ALA A 41 29.91 -26.53 -15.24
N THR A 42 31.17 -26.43 -14.90
CA THR A 42 31.65 -26.37 -13.51
C THR A 42 31.14 -25.07 -12.90
N THR A 43 30.09 -25.15 -12.10
CA THR A 43 29.63 -24.05 -11.25
C THR A 43 30.65 -23.87 -10.14
N ALA A 44 31.52 -22.88 -10.27
CA ALA A 44 32.25 -22.33 -9.14
C ALA A 44 31.26 -21.62 -8.24
N SER A 45 30.87 -22.25 -7.14
CA SER A 45 30.16 -21.59 -6.04
C SER A 45 31.12 -20.58 -5.42
N ALA A 46 30.98 -19.31 -5.80
CA ALA A 46 31.56 -18.23 -5.04
C ALA A 46 30.81 -18.16 -3.69
N THR A 47 31.42 -18.70 -2.67
CA THR A 47 30.99 -18.44 -1.29
C THR A 47 31.22 -16.95 -1.02
N ASP A 48 30.11 -16.18 -0.98
CA ASP A 48 30.16 -14.79 -0.52
C ASP A 48 30.54 -14.80 0.98
N THR A 49 31.82 -14.61 1.22
CA THR A 49 32.40 -14.46 2.56
C THR A 49 32.29 -13.04 3.07
N ARG A 50 31.15 -12.38 2.86
CA ARG A 50 30.87 -11.11 3.51
C ARG A 50 30.63 -11.39 4.99
N PRO A 51 31.47 -10.85 5.90
CA PRO A 51 31.23 -11.05 7.32
C PRO A 51 29.85 -10.51 7.66
N PRO A 52 29.08 -11.20 8.53
CA PRO A 52 27.78 -10.70 8.96
C PRO A 52 27.97 -9.30 9.52
N ARG A 53 27.19 -8.34 9.02
CA ARG A 53 27.19 -6.97 9.51
C ARG A 53 26.92 -7.04 11.01
N ALA A 54 27.89 -6.59 11.80
CA ALA A 54 27.75 -6.61 13.25
C ALA A 54 26.45 -5.89 13.64
N VAL A 55 25.56 -6.61 14.29
CA VAL A 55 24.36 -6.03 14.90
C VAL A 55 24.89 -5.14 16.03
N PRO A 56 24.50 -3.85 16.11
CA PRO A 56 24.95 -2.99 17.20
C PRO A 56 24.54 -3.63 18.52
N SER A 57 25.49 -3.90 19.39
CA SER A 57 25.32 -4.48 20.74
C SER A 57 24.81 -3.43 21.73
N GLY A 58 23.93 -2.53 21.33
CA GLY A 58 23.24 -1.56 22.15
C GLY A 58 21.85 -2.05 22.56
N SER A 59 21.33 -1.56 23.68
CA SER A 59 19.93 -1.78 24.03
C SER A 59 19.03 -1.26 22.90
N PRO A 60 17.84 -1.84 22.66
CA PRO A 60 16.90 -1.36 21.65
C PRO A 60 16.61 0.15 21.76
N SER A 61 16.58 0.69 22.97
CA SER A 61 16.41 2.12 23.24
C SER A 61 17.56 2.96 22.70
N ALA A 62 18.82 2.61 22.99
CA ALA A 62 19.97 3.39 22.53
C ALA A 62 20.08 3.43 20.98
N ALA A 63 19.74 2.34 20.31
CA ALA A 63 19.71 2.28 18.85
C ALA A 63 18.55 3.11 18.27
N ALA A 64 17.37 3.14 18.93
CA ALA A 64 16.24 3.98 18.54
C ALA A 64 16.57 5.46 18.70
N ASP A 65 17.18 5.86 19.80
CA ASP A 65 17.60 7.24 20.05
C ASP A 65 18.65 7.70 19.01
N ALA A 66 19.58 6.84 18.63
CA ALA A 66 20.57 7.12 17.60
C ALA A 66 19.96 7.36 16.22
N ARG A 67 18.87 6.64 15.88
CA ARG A 67 18.20 6.76 14.58
C ARG A 67 17.19 7.90 14.53
N TRP A 68 16.33 7.99 15.54
CA TRP A 68 15.17 8.85 15.52
C TRP A 68 15.36 10.13 16.34
N GLY A 69 16.27 10.10 17.36
CA GLY A 69 16.51 11.21 18.29
C GLY A 69 15.20 11.60 19.01
N ASP A 70 15.03 12.90 19.17
CA ASP A 70 13.84 13.48 19.82
C ASP A 70 12.65 13.68 18.89
N ARG A 71 12.75 13.24 17.63
CA ARG A 71 11.70 13.48 16.63
C ARG A 71 10.40 12.76 16.98
N ARG A 72 9.31 13.50 16.93
CA ARG A 72 7.96 12.98 17.13
C ARG A 72 7.43 12.36 15.83
N LEU A 73 6.41 11.54 15.93
CA LEU A 73 5.83 10.87 14.77
C LEU A 73 5.32 11.87 13.70
N ASP A 74 4.80 13.02 14.11
CA ASP A 74 4.36 14.10 13.20
C ASP A 74 5.48 14.96 12.62
N GLU A 75 6.74 14.65 12.99
CA GLU A 75 7.96 15.31 12.51
C GLU A 75 8.79 14.42 11.59
N VAL A 76 8.33 13.24 11.24
CA VAL A 76 9.02 12.31 10.33
C VAL A 76 8.21 12.03 9.08
N SER A 77 8.90 11.65 8.01
CA SER A 77 8.30 11.28 6.73
C SER A 77 8.55 9.80 6.42
N PHE A 78 7.56 9.14 5.86
CA PHE A 78 7.62 7.72 5.51
C PHE A 78 7.22 7.50 4.06
N LEU A 79 8.02 6.71 3.35
CA LEU A 79 7.64 6.20 2.05
C LEU A 79 6.47 5.23 2.20
N THR A 80 5.42 5.49 1.43
CA THR A 80 4.17 4.73 1.47
C THR A 80 3.86 4.18 0.07
N THR A 81 3.34 2.96 0.00
CA THR A 81 2.89 2.36 -1.25
C THR A 81 1.37 2.33 -1.32
N HIS A 82 0.83 2.89 -2.41
CA HIS A 82 -0.56 2.77 -2.78
C HIS A 82 -0.84 1.34 -3.23
N ASN A 83 -1.95 0.77 -2.79
CA ASN A 83 -2.35 -0.60 -3.11
C ASN A 83 -1.19 -1.60 -3.03
N ALA A 84 -0.48 -1.63 -1.89
CA ALA A 84 0.74 -2.42 -1.67
C ALA A 84 0.59 -3.89 -2.04
N PHE A 85 -0.62 -4.44 -1.90
CA PHE A 85 -0.97 -5.83 -2.17
C PHE A 85 -1.13 -6.14 -3.66
N THR A 86 -1.43 -5.14 -4.53
CA THR A 86 -1.49 -5.35 -5.98
C THR A 86 -0.09 -5.24 -6.57
N ASN A 87 0.61 -6.36 -6.62
CA ASN A 87 1.98 -6.41 -7.11
C ASN A 87 2.24 -7.64 -7.98
N TYR A 88 3.32 -7.63 -8.78
CA TYR A 88 3.64 -8.72 -9.70
C TYR A 88 4.02 -10.05 -9.01
N GLN A 89 4.47 -10.00 -7.76
CA GLN A 89 4.98 -11.19 -7.07
C GLN A 89 3.87 -11.95 -6.32
N ASP A 90 2.99 -11.23 -5.62
CA ASP A 90 1.97 -11.82 -4.76
C ASP A 90 0.61 -11.95 -5.46
N SER A 91 0.33 -11.09 -6.44
CA SER A 91 -0.97 -11.01 -7.09
C SER A 91 -0.94 -11.46 -8.56
N ARG A 92 -2.07 -11.98 -9.05
CA ARG A 92 -2.26 -12.27 -10.48
C ARG A 92 -3.07 -11.20 -11.20
N TRP A 93 -3.05 -9.99 -10.70
CA TRP A 93 -3.74 -8.87 -11.30
C TRP A 93 -3.16 -8.52 -12.66
N SER A 94 -4.02 -8.14 -13.59
CA SER A 94 -3.62 -7.59 -14.88
C SER A 94 -3.13 -6.15 -14.77
N SER A 95 -3.57 -5.44 -13.74
CA SER A 95 -3.12 -4.09 -13.39
C SER A 95 -2.62 -4.10 -11.96
N VAL A 96 -1.37 -3.75 -11.75
CA VAL A 96 -0.71 -3.71 -10.44
C VAL A 96 -0.20 -2.32 -10.14
N ASN A 97 -0.12 -2.00 -8.85
CA ASN A 97 0.39 -0.71 -8.36
C ASN A 97 1.84 -0.79 -7.92
N GLN A 98 2.36 -2.00 -7.66
CA GLN A 98 3.72 -2.22 -7.19
C GLN A 98 4.42 -3.34 -7.96
N SER A 99 5.74 -3.31 -7.99
CA SER A 99 6.54 -4.38 -8.63
C SER A 99 6.82 -5.55 -7.70
N GLU A 100 6.87 -5.31 -6.39
CA GLU A 100 7.41 -6.22 -5.39
C GLU A 100 6.35 -6.62 -4.37
N SER A 101 6.54 -7.80 -3.76
CA SER A 101 5.72 -8.28 -2.65
C SER A 101 5.71 -7.30 -1.47
N VAL A 102 4.68 -7.35 -0.63
CA VAL A 102 4.61 -6.53 0.59
C VAL A 102 5.86 -6.70 1.45
N ARG A 103 6.38 -7.93 1.57
CA ARG A 103 7.62 -8.20 2.30
C ARG A 103 8.81 -7.45 1.68
N ALA A 104 8.98 -7.53 0.36
CA ALA A 104 10.09 -6.88 -0.33
C ALA A 104 9.97 -5.35 -0.31
N GLN A 105 8.75 -4.80 -0.31
CA GLN A 105 8.51 -3.37 -0.12
C GLN A 105 9.00 -2.91 1.26
N LEU A 106 8.66 -3.63 2.33
CA LEU A 106 9.12 -3.35 3.70
C LEU A 106 10.65 -3.43 3.82
N GLU A 107 11.26 -4.50 3.28
CA GLU A 107 12.73 -4.65 3.23
C GLU A 107 13.38 -3.53 2.39
N GLY A 108 12.66 -3.00 1.40
CA GLY A 108 13.07 -1.89 0.55
C GLY A 108 12.91 -0.49 1.16
N GLY A 109 12.47 -0.38 2.42
CA GLY A 109 12.35 0.90 3.12
C GLY A 109 10.95 1.53 3.11
N VAL A 110 9.95 0.86 2.54
CA VAL A 110 8.55 1.29 2.66
C VAL A 110 8.10 1.11 4.11
N ARG A 111 7.39 2.12 4.66
CA ARG A 111 6.89 2.12 6.04
C ARG A 111 5.41 2.48 6.14
N GLY A 112 4.78 2.82 5.02
CA GLY A 112 3.34 2.95 4.90
C GLY A 112 2.81 1.97 3.85
N LEU A 113 1.69 1.32 4.11
CA LEU A 113 1.04 0.37 3.21
C LEU A 113 -0.45 0.73 3.09
N SER A 114 -0.95 0.99 1.88
CA SER A 114 -2.39 1.11 1.63
C SER A 114 -2.94 -0.24 1.17
N LEU A 115 -4.01 -0.69 1.81
CA LEU A 115 -4.61 -2.01 1.63
C LEU A 115 -6.14 -1.89 1.53
N ASP A 116 -6.76 -2.54 0.54
CA ASP A 116 -8.21 -2.59 0.39
C ASP A 116 -8.75 -3.92 0.92
N THR A 117 -9.57 -3.87 1.96
CA THR A 117 -10.11 -5.07 2.63
C THR A 117 -11.52 -5.36 2.17
N HIS A 118 -11.76 -6.58 1.66
CA HIS A 118 -13.06 -7.04 1.20
C HIS A 118 -13.42 -8.39 1.83
N TRP A 119 -14.70 -8.60 2.09
CA TRP A 119 -15.21 -9.90 2.49
C TRP A 119 -15.43 -10.77 1.26
N TYR A 120 -14.75 -11.92 1.20
CA TYR A 120 -15.02 -12.96 0.25
C TYR A 120 -15.85 -14.07 0.90
N GLU A 121 -16.97 -14.40 0.30
CA GLU A 121 -17.77 -15.54 0.73
C GLU A 121 -17.54 -16.73 -0.20
N ARG A 122 -17.16 -17.85 0.40
CA ARG A 122 -16.89 -19.08 -0.33
C ARG A 122 -18.10 -19.52 -1.15
N SER A 123 -17.94 -19.68 -2.44
CA SER A 123 -18.94 -20.28 -3.32
C SER A 123 -18.63 -21.75 -3.56
N THR A 124 -19.47 -22.64 -3.05
CA THR A 124 -19.33 -24.10 -3.30
C THR A 124 -19.41 -24.41 -4.78
N TRP A 125 -20.25 -23.69 -5.54
CA TRP A 125 -20.39 -23.88 -6.97
C TRP A 125 -19.12 -23.49 -7.73
N LEU A 126 -18.53 -22.33 -7.44
CA LEU A 126 -17.24 -21.91 -8.03
C LEU A 126 -16.12 -22.91 -7.71
N CYS A 127 -16.07 -23.40 -6.48
CA CYS A 127 -15.11 -24.40 -6.06
C CYS A 127 -15.21 -25.69 -6.90
N VAL A 128 -16.43 -26.14 -7.21
CA VAL A 128 -16.65 -27.34 -8.01
C VAL A 128 -16.27 -27.13 -9.48
N ILE A 129 -16.72 -26.03 -10.10
CA ILE A 129 -16.47 -25.79 -11.54
C ILE A 129 -15.02 -25.41 -11.85
N SER A 130 -14.28 -24.91 -10.86
CA SER A 130 -12.85 -24.61 -10.98
C SER A 130 -11.94 -25.80 -10.67
N PHE A 131 -12.51 -26.99 -10.49
CA PHE A 131 -11.79 -28.20 -10.09
C PHE A 131 -10.92 -27.99 -8.84
N GLY A 132 -11.40 -27.20 -7.90
CA GLY A 132 -10.74 -26.91 -6.64
C GLY A 132 -9.74 -25.75 -6.65
N SER A 133 -9.46 -25.14 -7.80
CA SER A 133 -8.51 -24.01 -7.88
C SER A 133 -8.99 -22.75 -7.18
N ASP A 134 -10.31 -22.57 -7.02
CA ASP A 134 -10.94 -21.39 -6.43
C ASP A 134 -11.71 -21.70 -5.12
N CYS A 135 -11.25 -22.71 -4.38
CA CYS A 135 -11.81 -23.13 -3.10
C CYS A 135 -11.24 -22.36 -1.91
N TYR A 136 -11.29 -21.03 -1.96
CA TYR A 136 -10.87 -20.21 -0.83
C TYR A 136 -11.92 -20.22 0.30
N PRO A 137 -11.52 -20.24 1.57
CA PRO A 137 -12.45 -20.07 2.69
C PRO A 137 -13.07 -18.66 2.69
N SER A 138 -14.26 -18.54 3.29
CA SER A 138 -14.82 -17.21 3.58
C SER A 138 -13.91 -16.47 4.54
N ASP A 139 -13.45 -15.28 4.15
CA ASP A 139 -12.49 -14.49 4.91
C ASP A 139 -12.39 -13.05 4.41
N VAL A 140 -11.61 -12.24 5.12
CA VAL A 140 -11.16 -10.91 4.64
C VAL A 140 -9.94 -11.10 3.74
N TYR A 141 -10.09 -10.64 2.50
CA TYR A 141 -9.03 -10.65 1.49
C TYR A 141 -8.71 -9.24 1.01
N LEU A 142 -7.55 -9.10 0.39
CA LEU A 142 -7.12 -7.87 -0.24
C LEU A 142 -7.48 -7.90 -1.73
N CYS A 143 -8.37 -7.00 -2.14
CA CYS A 143 -8.89 -6.95 -3.50
C CYS A 143 -9.06 -5.51 -3.95
N HIS A 144 -8.58 -5.17 -5.13
CA HIS A 144 -8.79 -3.86 -5.72
C HIS A 144 -10.16 -3.82 -6.42
N GLY A 145 -11.08 -3.07 -5.85
CA GLY A 145 -12.46 -2.91 -6.30
C GLY A 145 -13.43 -3.93 -5.68
N ASP A 146 -13.37 -5.19 -6.03
CA ASP A 146 -14.24 -6.23 -5.48
C ASP A 146 -13.57 -7.62 -5.58
N CYS A 147 -13.78 -8.48 -4.61
CA CYS A 147 -13.32 -9.88 -4.64
C CYS A 147 -14.23 -10.80 -5.46
N LYS A 148 -15.21 -10.27 -6.19
CA LYS A 148 -16.16 -11.08 -6.95
C LYS A 148 -15.65 -11.44 -8.34
N THR A 149 -16.00 -12.63 -8.78
CA THR A 149 -15.79 -13.08 -10.15
C THR A 149 -16.98 -12.67 -11.02
N PHE A 150 -16.75 -12.08 -12.18
CA PHE A 150 -17.77 -11.82 -13.18
C PHE A 150 -17.58 -12.74 -14.38
N ALA A 151 -18.64 -13.50 -14.74
CA ALA A 151 -18.74 -14.34 -15.95
C ALA A 151 -17.56 -15.31 -16.20
N GLY A 152 -17.00 -15.92 -15.16
CA GLY A 152 -15.92 -16.89 -15.29
C GLY A 152 -14.54 -16.29 -15.62
N VAL A 153 -14.45 -14.96 -15.72
CA VAL A 153 -13.19 -14.23 -15.78
C VAL A 153 -12.94 -13.63 -14.41
N THR A 154 -12.01 -14.20 -13.69
CA THR A 154 -11.66 -13.76 -12.35
C THR A 154 -10.79 -12.52 -12.45
N TYR A 155 -11.39 -11.36 -12.25
CA TYR A 155 -10.64 -10.11 -12.15
C TYR A 155 -9.85 -10.04 -10.84
N ALA A 156 -10.24 -10.83 -9.84
CA ALA A 156 -9.55 -10.94 -8.56
C ALA A 156 -9.88 -12.24 -7.88
N LEU A 157 -9.07 -13.25 -8.05
CA LEU A 157 -9.09 -14.34 -7.07
C LEU A 157 -8.51 -13.82 -5.77
N PRO A 158 -9.21 -13.97 -4.63
CA PRO A 158 -8.69 -13.59 -3.34
C PRO A 158 -7.51 -14.49 -3.00
N ARG A 159 -6.28 -14.04 -3.28
CA ARG A 159 -5.07 -14.83 -3.01
C ARG A 159 -4.33 -14.38 -1.79
N GLN A 160 -4.47 -13.10 -1.46
CA GLN A 160 -3.86 -12.54 -0.28
C GLN A 160 -4.92 -12.35 0.79
N SER A 161 -4.93 -13.21 1.80
CA SER A 161 -5.75 -12.96 2.98
C SER A 161 -5.19 -11.74 3.73
N PHE A 162 -6.07 -10.89 4.23
CA PHE A 162 -5.68 -9.74 5.02
C PHE A 162 -4.83 -10.15 6.23
N HIS A 163 -5.26 -11.17 6.99
CA HIS A 163 -4.51 -11.63 8.16
C HIS A 163 -3.12 -12.16 7.78
N GLY A 164 -2.94 -12.84 6.62
CA GLY A 164 -1.63 -13.29 6.15
C GLY A 164 -0.70 -12.14 5.79
N THR A 165 -1.23 -11.07 5.17
CA THR A 165 -0.46 -9.86 4.88
C THR A 165 -0.09 -9.13 6.17
N MET A 166 -1.02 -9.02 7.14
CA MET A 166 -0.72 -8.44 8.44
C MET A 166 0.30 -9.26 9.23
N GLN A 167 0.30 -10.60 9.09
CA GLN A 167 1.37 -11.44 9.66
C GLN A 167 2.73 -11.11 9.05
N THR A 168 2.80 -10.87 7.73
CA THR A 168 4.03 -10.42 7.08
C THR A 168 4.55 -9.11 7.69
N VAL A 169 3.66 -8.17 8.01
CA VAL A 169 4.03 -6.91 8.68
C VAL A 169 4.55 -7.15 10.11
N VAL A 170 3.87 -7.99 10.89
CA VAL A 170 4.29 -8.35 12.25
C VAL A 170 5.63 -9.06 12.25
N ASP A 171 5.84 -10.02 11.34
CA ASP A 171 7.11 -10.74 11.20
C ASP A 171 8.26 -9.82 10.79
N PHE A 172 7.98 -8.84 9.92
CA PHE A 172 8.95 -7.80 9.58
C PHE A 172 9.31 -6.99 10.83
N LEU A 173 8.34 -6.48 11.56
CA LEU A 173 8.58 -5.70 12.78
C LEU A 173 9.31 -6.52 13.86
N ALA A 174 9.05 -7.81 13.98
CA ALA A 174 9.73 -8.69 14.92
C ALA A 174 11.23 -8.81 14.60
N THR A 175 11.59 -8.83 13.31
CA THR A 175 13.00 -8.93 12.86
C THR A 175 13.69 -7.58 12.69
N HIS A 176 12.93 -6.48 12.69
CA HIS A 176 13.43 -5.11 12.54
C HIS A 176 12.98 -4.23 13.72
N PRO A 177 13.59 -4.37 14.89
CA PRO A 177 13.12 -3.77 16.13
C PRO A 177 13.14 -2.23 16.15
N GLN A 178 13.85 -1.58 15.21
CA GLN A 178 13.95 -0.12 15.11
C GLN A 178 12.90 0.49 14.15
N GLU A 179 12.06 -0.33 13.54
CA GLU A 179 11.13 0.12 12.50
C GLU A 179 9.72 0.34 13.06
N VAL A 180 9.04 1.32 12.49
CA VAL A 180 7.62 1.61 12.69
C VAL A 180 6.92 1.44 11.35
N VAL A 181 5.78 0.77 11.32
CA VAL A 181 4.98 0.55 10.10
C VAL A 181 3.57 1.07 10.31
N THR A 182 3.06 1.73 9.29
CA THR A 182 1.68 2.23 9.24
C THR A 182 0.90 1.53 8.13
N VAL A 183 -0.31 1.10 8.43
CA VAL A 183 -1.24 0.51 7.47
C VAL A 183 -2.46 1.41 7.33
N PHE A 184 -2.84 1.74 6.11
CA PHE A 184 -4.05 2.49 5.77
C PHE A 184 -5.03 1.54 5.09
N LEU A 185 -6.23 1.41 5.64
CA LEU A 185 -7.27 0.53 5.13
C LEU A 185 -8.33 1.34 4.38
N GLU A 186 -8.57 0.96 3.13
CA GLU A 186 -9.87 1.15 2.51
C GLU A 186 -10.73 -0.03 2.97
N ASP A 187 -11.66 0.23 3.89
CA ASP A 187 -12.30 -0.81 4.69
C ASP A 187 -13.73 -1.09 4.23
N TYR A 188 -13.89 -2.14 3.43
CA TYR A 188 -15.18 -2.58 2.89
C TYR A 188 -15.78 -3.77 3.66
N VAL A 189 -15.29 -4.07 4.87
CA VAL A 189 -15.79 -5.18 5.71
C VAL A 189 -16.52 -4.66 6.94
N SER A 190 -17.22 -5.54 7.66
CA SER A 190 -17.81 -5.18 8.96
C SER A 190 -16.74 -5.13 10.06
N ALA A 191 -17.02 -4.40 11.15
CA ALA A 191 -16.13 -4.33 12.31
C ALA A 191 -15.82 -5.72 12.88
N GLU A 192 -16.78 -6.62 12.87
CA GLU A 192 -16.61 -7.98 13.37
C GLU A 192 -15.71 -8.82 12.46
N GLN A 193 -15.85 -8.69 11.13
CA GLN A 193 -14.97 -9.36 10.17
C GLN A 193 -13.54 -8.87 10.31
N LEU A 194 -13.34 -7.55 10.44
CA LEU A 194 -12.02 -6.96 10.68
C LEU A 194 -11.42 -7.45 12.00
N ARG A 195 -12.22 -7.43 13.10
CA ARG A 195 -11.81 -7.91 14.41
C ARG A 195 -11.35 -9.37 14.37
N GLN A 196 -12.14 -10.24 13.72
CA GLN A 196 -11.80 -11.66 13.58
C GLN A 196 -10.51 -11.86 12.79
N SER A 197 -10.32 -11.10 11.70
CA SER A 197 -9.13 -11.20 10.87
C SER A 197 -7.87 -10.71 11.59
N LEU A 198 -7.94 -9.56 12.28
CA LEU A 198 -6.84 -9.05 13.12
C LEU A 198 -6.51 -10.01 14.27
N GLY A 199 -7.54 -10.62 14.90
CA GLY A 199 -7.37 -11.58 15.99
C GLY A 199 -6.66 -12.88 15.59
N ARG A 200 -6.53 -13.16 14.30
CA ARG A 200 -5.77 -14.32 13.77
C ARG A 200 -4.29 -14.03 13.53
N VAL A 201 -3.82 -12.82 13.82
CA VAL A 201 -2.42 -12.42 13.60
C VAL A 201 -1.67 -12.45 14.94
N PRO A 202 -0.89 -13.51 15.22
CA PRO A 202 -0.09 -13.60 16.43
C PRO A 202 0.85 -12.41 16.60
N GLY A 203 0.88 -11.82 17.80
CA GLY A 203 1.75 -10.70 18.14
C GLY A 203 1.28 -9.32 17.66
N LEU A 204 0.21 -9.22 16.85
CA LEU A 204 -0.27 -7.94 16.35
C LEU A 204 -0.69 -7.00 17.49
N SER A 205 -1.48 -7.50 18.44
CA SER A 205 -1.98 -6.71 19.57
C SER A 205 -0.86 -6.13 20.44
N ASP A 206 0.27 -6.84 20.53
CA ASP A 206 1.42 -6.40 21.32
C ASP A 206 2.14 -5.24 20.64
N MET A 207 2.10 -5.16 19.32
CA MET A 207 2.73 -4.12 18.51
C MET A 207 1.79 -2.96 18.17
N LEU A 208 0.49 -3.13 18.36
CA LEU A 208 -0.50 -2.14 17.97
C LEU A 208 -0.43 -0.88 18.83
N PHE A 209 -0.26 0.26 18.17
CA PHE A 209 -0.31 1.58 18.78
C PHE A 209 -1.76 2.04 18.95
N ARG A 210 -2.09 2.56 20.14
CA ARG A 210 -3.41 3.11 20.47
C ARG A 210 -3.25 4.55 20.96
N PRO A 211 -3.69 5.56 20.20
CA PRO A 211 -3.40 6.96 20.49
C PRO A 211 -4.01 7.44 21.82
N ASP A 212 -5.14 6.86 22.24
CA ASP A 212 -5.79 7.23 23.51
C ASP A 212 -4.97 6.76 24.71
N GLU A 213 -4.32 5.60 24.65
CA GLU A 213 -3.41 5.10 25.70
C GLU A 213 -2.19 6.01 25.87
N TRP A 214 -1.82 6.75 24.83
CA TRP A 214 -0.69 7.67 24.81
C TRP A 214 -1.09 9.13 25.04
N GLY A 215 -2.38 9.42 25.17
CA GLY A 215 -2.89 10.77 25.37
C GLY A 215 -2.55 11.71 24.21
N VAL A 216 -2.54 11.21 22.97
CA VAL A 216 -2.09 11.98 21.79
C VAL A 216 -2.83 13.28 21.60
N ARG A 217 -4.14 13.31 21.88
CA ARG A 217 -4.98 14.52 21.74
C ARG A 217 -4.58 15.64 22.69
N GLN A 218 -4.00 15.30 23.84
CA GLN A 218 -3.59 16.24 24.86
C GLN A 218 -2.10 16.60 24.76
N ASN A 219 -1.27 15.61 24.46
CA ASN A 219 0.19 15.72 24.57
C ASN A 219 0.91 15.73 23.20
N GLY A 220 0.15 15.52 22.11
CA GLY A 220 0.68 15.30 20.75
C GLY A 220 1.24 13.90 20.55
N TRP A 221 1.73 13.63 19.36
CA TRP A 221 2.31 12.34 19.00
C TRP A 221 3.57 12.03 19.83
N PRO A 222 3.81 10.76 20.20
CA PRO A 222 5.03 10.37 20.90
C PRO A 222 6.25 10.52 20.00
N LYS A 223 7.43 10.51 20.62
CA LYS A 223 8.69 10.34 19.88
C LYS A 223 8.69 8.97 19.21
N VAL A 224 9.29 8.89 18.02
CA VAL A 224 9.42 7.60 17.32
C VAL A 224 10.27 6.62 18.15
N ALA A 225 11.30 7.12 18.86
CA ALA A 225 12.11 6.32 19.77
C ALA A 225 11.26 5.69 20.91
N ASP A 226 10.26 6.39 21.42
CA ASP A 226 9.36 5.86 22.47
C ASP A 226 8.47 4.72 21.92
N LEU A 227 7.98 4.85 20.68
CA LEU A 227 7.24 3.78 20.00
C LEU A 227 8.11 2.53 19.84
N VAL A 228 9.36 2.71 19.42
CA VAL A 228 10.32 1.62 19.27
C VAL A 228 10.61 0.95 20.62
N THR A 229 10.87 1.73 21.65
CA THR A 229 11.21 1.23 22.99
C THR A 229 10.04 0.48 23.63
N SER A 230 8.81 0.97 23.46
CA SER A 230 7.61 0.33 23.99
C SER A 230 7.15 -0.90 23.20
N GLY A 231 7.70 -1.11 22.00
CA GLY A 231 7.23 -2.14 21.07
C GLY A 231 5.93 -1.79 20.33
N LYS A 232 5.30 -0.63 20.61
CA LYS A 232 4.03 -0.18 19.97
C LYS A 232 4.31 0.48 18.62
N ARG A 233 4.71 -0.33 17.64
CA ARG A 233 5.32 0.09 16.38
C ARG A 233 4.45 -0.12 15.14
N LEU A 234 3.22 -0.62 15.32
CA LEU A 234 2.24 -0.82 14.25
C LEU A 234 1.10 0.16 14.42
N LEU A 235 0.93 1.06 13.45
CA LEU A 235 -0.20 1.97 13.37
C LEU A 235 -1.17 1.44 12.30
N ILE A 236 -2.47 1.44 12.60
CA ILE A 236 -3.50 1.06 11.62
C ILE A 236 -4.54 2.18 11.54
N PHE A 237 -4.79 2.67 10.33
CA PHE A 237 -5.84 3.63 10.03
C PHE A 237 -6.91 2.97 9.15
N SER A 238 -8.14 3.41 9.29
CA SER A 238 -9.27 3.02 8.43
C SER A 238 -10.08 4.26 8.06
N ASP A 239 -10.71 4.24 6.90
CA ASP A 239 -11.70 5.22 6.47
C ASP A 239 -13.06 5.08 7.18
N ARG A 240 -13.17 4.15 8.15
CA ARG A 240 -14.36 3.87 8.95
C ARG A 240 -14.17 4.29 10.41
N SER A 241 -15.08 5.14 10.91
CA SER A 241 -15.03 5.66 12.29
C SER A 241 -15.38 4.64 13.36
N ASP A 242 -16.11 3.58 13.02
CA ASP A 242 -16.56 2.55 13.94
C ASP A 242 -15.52 1.45 14.22
N ARG A 243 -14.22 1.71 13.92
CA ARG A 243 -13.09 0.79 14.13
C ARG A 243 -12.22 1.14 15.33
N GLU A 244 -12.38 2.32 15.91
CA GLU A 244 -11.48 2.83 16.95
C GLU A 244 -11.42 1.91 18.20
N HIS A 245 -12.53 1.24 18.54
CA HIS A 245 -12.56 0.24 19.61
C HIS A 245 -11.65 -0.99 19.37
N LEU A 246 -11.27 -1.25 18.11
CA LEU A 246 -10.31 -2.29 17.73
C LEU A 246 -8.85 -1.80 17.82
N GLY A 247 -8.61 -0.52 18.10
CA GLY A 247 -7.30 0.12 18.03
C GLY A 247 -6.92 0.55 16.61
N VAL A 248 -7.92 0.60 15.71
CA VAL A 248 -7.75 1.09 14.33
C VAL A 248 -8.25 2.53 14.30
N MET A 249 -7.37 3.46 13.98
CA MET A 249 -7.64 4.90 14.02
C MET A 249 -8.52 5.31 12.83
N TYR A 250 -9.51 6.17 13.07
CA TYR A 250 -10.27 6.78 11.98
C TYR A 250 -9.40 7.83 11.26
N ASP A 251 -9.04 7.59 10.00
CA ASP A 251 -8.09 8.40 9.26
C ASP A 251 -8.46 9.89 9.26
N ARG A 252 -9.74 10.21 9.02
CA ARG A 252 -10.25 11.58 9.02
C ARG A 252 -10.14 12.32 10.35
N SER A 253 -10.05 11.61 11.48
CA SER A 253 -9.86 12.20 12.81
C SER A 253 -8.42 12.46 13.18
N TRP A 254 -7.49 11.70 12.59
CA TRP A 254 -6.08 11.69 12.97
C TRP A 254 -5.14 12.19 11.86
N THR A 255 -5.65 12.28 10.62
CA THR A 255 -4.86 12.73 9.47
C THR A 255 -5.47 13.93 8.77
N VAL A 256 -4.70 14.60 7.96
CA VAL A 256 -5.12 15.41 6.81
C VAL A 256 -4.61 14.72 5.54
N SER A 257 -5.40 14.72 4.48
CA SER A 257 -5.05 14.02 3.25
C SER A 257 -5.39 14.87 2.04
N ASN A 258 -4.49 14.92 1.06
CA ASN A 258 -4.84 15.55 -0.22
C ASN A 258 -5.76 14.64 -1.04
N PHE A 259 -6.39 15.20 -2.08
CA PHE A 259 -7.14 14.42 -3.05
C PHE A 259 -6.22 13.35 -3.66
N TRP A 260 -6.72 12.12 -3.74
CA TRP A 260 -5.90 10.92 -3.93
C TRP A 260 -5.25 10.80 -5.31
N SER A 261 -5.74 11.48 -6.35
CA SER A 261 -5.31 11.24 -7.73
C SER A 261 -4.66 12.46 -8.37
N LEU A 262 -3.70 12.18 -9.27
CA LEU A 262 -3.15 13.11 -10.26
C LEU A 262 -4.02 13.20 -11.53
N GLY A 263 -5.19 12.54 -11.56
CA GLY A 263 -6.00 12.35 -12.76
C GLY A 263 -5.41 11.31 -13.74
N ASP A 264 -6.10 11.08 -14.85
CA ASP A 264 -5.69 10.06 -15.84
C ASP A 264 -4.39 10.43 -16.56
N LEU A 265 -4.19 11.72 -16.84
CA LEU A 265 -3.00 12.23 -17.54
C LEU A 265 -1.83 12.55 -16.59
N GLY A 266 -2.02 12.47 -15.27
CA GLY A 266 -0.98 12.78 -14.29
C GLY A 266 -0.60 14.25 -14.24
N ASN A 267 -1.49 15.16 -14.59
CA ASN A 267 -1.25 16.62 -14.68
C ASN A 267 -1.99 17.44 -13.64
N ASP A 268 -2.86 16.84 -12.82
CA ASP A 268 -3.44 17.51 -11.67
C ASP A 268 -2.45 17.47 -10.51
N LEU A 269 -1.63 18.51 -10.45
CA LEU A 269 -0.63 18.68 -9.40
C LEU A 269 -1.15 19.44 -8.20
N THR A 270 -2.40 19.90 -8.22
CA THR A 270 -3.00 20.60 -7.08
C THR A 270 -2.93 19.75 -5.81
N CYS A 271 -2.82 20.41 -4.67
CA CYS A 271 -2.81 19.75 -3.39
C CYS A 271 -3.99 20.23 -2.54
N VAL A 272 -5.20 19.92 -3.03
CA VAL A 272 -6.44 20.21 -2.32
C VAL A 272 -6.78 19.10 -1.34
N SER A 273 -7.46 19.43 -0.25
CA SER A 273 -7.86 18.42 0.71
C SER A 273 -8.87 17.43 0.09
N ARG A 274 -8.75 16.17 0.46
CA ARG A 274 -9.70 15.09 0.16
C ARG A 274 -11.08 15.37 0.79
N TRP A 275 -11.10 16.06 1.94
CA TRP A 275 -12.31 16.35 2.70
C TRP A 275 -12.55 17.86 2.74
N SER A 276 -13.70 18.30 2.27
CA SER A 276 -14.05 19.73 2.15
C SER A 276 -14.04 20.50 3.48
N ASP A 277 -14.25 19.82 4.60
CA ASP A 277 -14.34 20.35 5.97
C ASP A 277 -13.07 20.11 6.81
N VAL A 278 -12.06 19.44 6.24
CA VAL A 278 -10.77 19.18 6.90
C VAL A 278 -9.63 19.68 6.01
N PRO A 279 -9.30 20.98 6.03
CA PRO A 279 -8.21 21.50 5.22
C PRO A 279 -6.85 20.92 5.63
N LEU A 280 -5.89 20.93 4.71
CA LEU A 280 -4.56 20.32 4.94
C LEU A 280 -3.77 21.02 6.06
N ASP A 281 -4.02 22.30 6.28
CA ASP A 281 -3.42 23.11 7.36
C ASP A 281 -4.21 23.07 8.68
N ARG A 282 -5.20 22.17 8.80
CA ARG A 282 -6.03 22.03 10.00
C ARG A 282 -5.19 22.00 11.27
N GLN A 283 -5.52 22.89 12.19
CA GLN A 283 -4.95 22.95 13.54
C GLN A 283 -5.88 22.24 14.52
N GLU A 284 -5.31 21.48 15.46
CA GLU A 284 -6.01 20.87 16.56
C GLU A 284 -5.39 21.30 17.90
N PRO A 285 -6.19 21.54 18.94
CA PRO A 285 -5.63 21.75 20.28
C PRO A 285 -4.87 20.52 20.75
N GLY A 286 -3.60 20.69 21.13
CA GLY A 286 -2.80 19.64 21.76
C GLY A 286 -2.07 18.69 20.80
N PHE A 287 -2.51 18.52 19.55
CA PHE A 287 -1.79 17.64 18.61
C PHE A 287 -1.88 18.15 17.17
N ARG A 288 -1.02 17.63 16.33
CA ARG A 288 -1.02 17.90 14.90
C ARG A 288 -1.45 16.64 14.15
N ARG A 289 -2.43 16.74 13.24
CA ARG A 289 -2.81 15.63 12.38
C ARG A 289 -1.68 15.24 11.46
N LEU A 290 -1.47 13.95 11.24
CA LEU A 290 -0.48 13.45 10.29
C LEU A 290 -0.91 13.80 8.86
N PHE A 291 0.02 14.18 8.01
CA PHE A 291 -0.29 14.52 6.63
C PHE A 291 0.01 13.33 5.71
N THR A 292 -1.04 12.76 5.10
CA THR A 292 -0.94 11.72 4.08
C THR A 292 -1.04 12.36 2.70
N MET A 293 0.01 12.25 1.92
CA MET A 293 0.07 12.78 0.56
C MET A 293 0.03 11.64 -0.45
N SER A 294 -1.01 11.61 -1.27
CA SER A 294 -1.16 10.70 -2.41
C SER A 294 -0.59 11.32 -3.68
N HIS A 295 0.22 10.54 -4.41
CA HIS A 295 0.86 10.95 -5.66
C HIS A 295 0.85 9.79 -6.67
N HIS A 296 -0.32 9.49 -7.21
CA HIS A 296 -0.52 8.43 -8.20
C HIS A 296 -1.65 8.79 -9.16
N ARG A 297 -1.71 8.11 -10.31
CA ARG A 297 -2.79 8.27 -11.30
C ARG A 297 -3.98 7.38 -10.98
N ASN A 298 -5.12 7.64 -11.65
CA ASN A 298 -6.30 6.75 -11.58
C ASN A 298 -5.98 5.35 -12.11
N VAL A 299 -5.21 5.28 -13.20
CA VAL A 299 -4.76 4.02 -13.80
C VAL A 299 -3.23 4.05 -13.89
N PRO A 300 -2.52 3.46 -12.93
CA PRO A 300 -1.07 3.45 -12.92
C PRO A 300 -0.50 2.47 -13.94
N THR A 301 0.65 2.81 -14.47
CA THR A 301 1.51 1.91 -15.25
C THR A 301 2.97 2.12 -14.83
N VAL A 302 3.82 1.15 -15.09
CA VAL A 302 5.27 1.26 -14.88
C VAL A 302 5.83 2.53 -15.52
N MET A 303 5.42 2.82 -16.77
CA MET A 303 5.89 4.00 -17.51
C MET A 303 5.42 5.31 -16.87
N THR A 304 4.13 5.41 -16.52
CA THR A 304 3.57 6.63 -15.95
C THR A 304 4.10 6.88 -14.54
N ALA A 305 4.27 5.85 -13.73
CA ALA A 305 4.88 5.98 -12.42
C ALA A 305 6.35 6.43 -12.50
N ALA A 306 7.12 5.90 -13.46
CA ALA A 306 8.48 6.37 -13.69
C ALA A 306 8.52 7.88 -13.99
N LEU A 307 7.60 8.38 -14.82
CA LEU A 307 7.52 9.82 -15.15
C LEU A 307 7.06 10.70 -13.97
N ASP A 308 6.27 10.14 -13.06
CA ASP A 308 5.68 10.91 -11.97
C ASP A 308 6.53 10.92 -10.69
N ASN A 309 7.29 9.86 -10.42
CA ASN A 309 7.93 9.62 -9.12
C ASN A 309 9.30 10.31 -8.89
N GLY A 310 9.76 11.14 -9.79
CA GLY A 310 11.03 11.85 -9.69
C GLY A 310 10.87 13.33 -9.36
N ALA A 311 11.38 14.19 -10.24
CA ALA A 311 11.32 15.64 -10.10
C ALA A 311 9.87 16.15 -9.91
N LYS A 312 8.89 15.55 -10.58
CA LYS A 312 7.48 15.93 -10.46
C LYS A 312 6.96 15.76 -9.03
N LEU A 313 7.23 14.61 -8.38
CA LEU A 313 6.86 14.37 -6.98
C LEU A 313 7.52 15.41 -6.06
N ARG A 314 8.83 15.60 -6.20
CA ARG A 314 9.61 16.55 -5.40
C ARG A 314 9.07 17.96 -5.51
N ASN A 315 8.82 18.44 -6.74
CA ASN A 315 8.30 19.77 -7.00
C ASN A 315 6.86 19.95 -6.48
N ARG A 316 5.99 18.93 -6.66
CA ARG A 316 4.64 18.98 -6.12
C ARG A 316 4.63 19.11 -4.60
N ILE A 317 5.50 18.39 -3.89
CA ILE A 317 5.65 18.56 -2.44
C ILE A 317 6.04 20.00 -2.11
N ALA A 318 7.07 20.53 -2.75
CA ALA A 318 7.64 21.83 -2.42
C ALA A 318 6.71 23.01 -2.77
N GLU A 319 6.07 22.95 -3.95
CA GLU A 319 5.39 24.08 -4.56
C GLU A 319 3.87 24.07 -4.33
N GLN A 320 3.28 22.89 -4.09
CA GLN A 320 1.83 22.76 -3.95
C GLN A 320 1.44 22.24 -2.55
N CYS A 321 1.97 21.09 -2.12
CA CYS A 321 1.47 20.42 -0.93
C CYS A 321 1.98 21.05 0.36
N ARG A 322 3.24 21.45 0.43
CA ARG A 322 3.77 22.13 1.61
C ARG A 322 3.09 23.48 1.86
N PRO A 323 2.91 24.38 0.89
CA PRO A 323 2.14 25.61 1.10
C PRO A 323 0.69 25.34 1.53
N ALA A 324 0.00 24.41 0.87
CA ALA A 324 -1.38 24.06 1.21
C ALA A 324 -1.54 23.46 2.62
N ALA A 325 -0.48 22.83 3.15
CA ALA A 325 -0.44 22.27 4.49
C ALA A 325 0.16 23.22 5.55
N GLY A 326 0.17 24.52 5.31
CA GLY A 326 0.70 25.51 6.25
C GLY A 326 2.21 25.41 6.47
N GLY A 327 2.98 25.06 5.44
CA GLY A 327 4.43 24.93 5.47
C GLY A 327 4.94 23.56 5.93
N ARG A 328 4.06 22.59 6.15
CA ARG A 328 4.44 21.24 6.62
C ARG A 328 4.78 20.30 5.47
N ASP A 329 5.80 19.47 5.67
CA ASP A 329 6.06 18.33 4.82
C ASP A 329 5.09 17.16 5.13
N PRO A 330 4.75 16.32 4.14
CA PRO A 330 3.92 15.14 4.38
C PRO A 330 4.64 14.13 5.29
N ASN A 331 3.87 13.48 6.17
CA ASN A 331 4.34 12.37 7.00
C ASN A 331 4.33 11.05 6.20
N PHE A 332 3.39 10.90 5.28
CA PHE A 332 3.29 9.73 4.42
C PHE A 332 3.22 10.16 2.97
N VAL A 333 4.19 9.72 2.18
CA VAL A 333 4.27 9.99 0.74
C VAL A 333 3.89 8.71 0.00
N SER A 334 2.65 8.64 -0.49
CA SER A 334 2.06 7.46 -1.11
C SER A 334 2.20 7.50 -2.62
N VAL A 335 2.84 6.48 -3.19
CA VAL A 335 3.15 6.37 -4.62
C VAL A 335 2.86 4.97 -5.17
N ASP A 336 2.65 4.88 -6.48
CA ASP A 336 2.73 3.64 -7.22
C ASP A 336 4.17 3.34 -7.63
N PHE A 337 4.53 2.05 -7.76
CA PHE A 337 5.86 1.60 -8.23
C PHE A 337 7.02 2.35 -7.56
N HIS A 338 7.07 2.30 -6.26
CA HIS A 338 7.91 3.11 -5.36
C HIS A 338 9.42 3.12 -5.70
N ARG A 339 9.94 2.17 -6.49
CA ARG A 339 11.35 2.13 -6.91
C ARG A 339 11.62 2.86 -8.22
N LEU A 340 10.58 3.25 -8.96
CA LEU A 340 10.74 3.90 -10.25
C LEU A 340 10.87 5.40 -10.09
N SER A 341 11.62 6.02 -11.01
CA SER A 341 11.75 7.47 -11.12
C SER A 341 12.08 7.88 -12.55
N ASP A 342 12.03 9.18 -12.84
CA ASP A 342 12.24 9.80 -14.14
C ASP A 342 13.73 9.98 -14.55
N GLY A 343 14.65 9.45 -13.76
CA GLY A 343 16.09 9.60 -14.01
C GLY A 343 16.67 10.97 -13.63
N SER A 344 15.90 11.84 -12.99
CA SER A 344 16.35 13.17 -12.50
C SER A 344 17.34 13.11 -11.34
N GLY A 345 17.68 11.91 -10.85
CA GLY A 345 18.45 11.70 -9.63
C GLY A 345 17.61 11.67 -8.36
N HIS A 346 16.30 11.95 -8.46
CA HIS A 346 15.35 11.86 -7.34
C HIS A 346 14.53 10.58 -7.44
N THR A 347 14.45 9.85 -6.35
CA THR A 347 13.55 8.69 -6.19
C THR A 347 12.59 8.97 -5.05
N PRO A 348 11.43 8.29 -4.94
CA PRO A 348 10.54 8.45 -3.80
C PRO A 348 11.26 8.27 -2.45
N ALA A 349 12.15 7.29 -2.34
CA ALA A 349 12.94 7.06 -1.14
C ALA A 349 13.92 8.22 -0.83
N SER A 350 14.63 8.73 -1.85
CA SER A 350 15.56 9.87 -1.65
C SER A 350 14.81 11.15 -1.31
N ILE A 351 13.63 11.37 -1.91
CA ILE A 351 12.78 12.53 -1.60
C ILE A 351 12.32 12.47 -0.14
N VAL A 352 11.84 11.31 0.34
CA VAL A 352 11.46 11.14 1.76
C VAL A 352 12.65 11.39 2.68
N ALA A 353 13.84 10.90 2.34
CA ALA A 353 15.06 11.18 3.10
C ALA A 353 15.42 12.68 3.11
N GLU A 354 15.22 13.40 2.00
CA GLU A 354 15.39 14.85 1.94
C GLU A 354 14.39 15.59 2.85
N LEU A 355 13.14 15.12 2.95
CA LEU A 355 12.15 15.70 3.85
C LEU A 355 12.57 15.54 5.31
N ASP A 356 13.06 14.38 5.69
CA ASP A 356 13.54 14.10 7.04
C ASP A 356 14.82 14.89 7.41
N ALA A 357 15.68 15.13 6.45
CA ALA A 357 16.91 15.89 6.68
C ALA A 357 16.67 17.41 6.90
N ARG A 358 15.49 17.93 6.58
CA ARG A 358 15.13 19.35 6.75
C ARG A 358 14.54 19.69 8.11
N ARG A 359 14.25 18.69 8.94
CA ARG A 359 13.52 18.82 10.22
C ARG A 359 14.43 18.77 11.44
#